data_28b9bce7f7f1cd77427fb59903c8f988
#
_entry.id   28b9bce7f7f1cd77427fb59903c8f988
#
_cell.length_a   1.000
_cell.length_b   1.000
_cell.length_c   1.000
_cell.angle_alpha   90.00
_cell.angle_beta   90.00
_cell.angle_gamma   90.00
#
_symmetry.space_group_name_H-M   'P 1'
#
loop_
_entity.id
_entity.type
_entity.pdbx_description
1 polymer ?
#
loop_
_entity_poly.entity_id
_entity_poly.type
_entity_poly.pdbx_seq_one_letter_code
_entity_poly.pdbx_strand_id
1 'polypeptide(L)'
;KGNPWTLGGQSAIWMDPMGIYTFSTSVVPPHIKEHLQHEGLEPQSVDRLFLHQANKIIVDSIAKKVGIRKENVPTESLSLYGNLGVASVPVLVCAHYANKASAPVAHGHANTMLCSFGAGLSWGSAILPLDKTVVLPVCDYIKEEKTASRSERIAYWHKKFSGHTPK
;
A
#
# COMPACT_ATOMS: atom_id res chain seq x y z
N LYS A 1 32.08 16.49 9.44
CA LYS A 1 31.27 15.31 9.88
C LYS A 1 30.61 14.76 8.63
N GLY A 2 30.95 13.53 8.20
CA GLY A 2 30.37 12.90 7.03
C GLY A 2 28.87 12.73 7.18
N ASN A 3 28.14 12.73 6.06
CA ASN A 3 26.72 12.45 6.03
C ASN A 3 26.48 11.01 6.57
N PRO A 4 25.73 10.82 7.68
CA PRO A 4 25.50 9.50 8.27
C PRO A 4 24.76 8.54 7.34
N TRP A 5 24.23 9.02 6.23
CA TRP A 5 23.51 8.25 5.22
C TRP A 5 24.40 7.75 4.07
N THR A 6 25.72 7.96 4.14
CA THR A 6 26.67 7.47 3.15
C THR A 6 27.62 6.44 3.77
N LEU A 7 27.59 5.22 3.29
CA LEU A 7 28.55 4.17 3.56
C LEU A 7 29.50 4.07 2.36
N GLY A 8 30.79 4.42 2.57
CA GLY A 8 31.79 4.33 1.52
C GLY A 8 31.51 5.16 0.26
N GLY A 9 30.85 6.32 0.40
CA GLY A 9 30.49 7.20 -0.71
C GLY A 9 29.23 6.78 -1.47
N GLN A 10 28.57 5.69 -1.09
CA GLN A 10 27.29 5.26 -1.66
C GLN A 10 26.13 5.68 -0.75
N SER A 11 25.03 6.13 -1.34
CA SER A 11 23.78 6.39 -0.61
C SER A 11 23.21 5.08 -0.08
N ALA A 12 22.95 5.02 1.23
CA ALA A 12 22.35 3.85 1.88
C ALA A 12 21.07 4.26 2.62
N ILE A 13 20.06 3.39 2.59
CA ILE A 13 18.87 3.53 3.42
C ILE A 13 19.20 2.90 4.78
N TRP A 14 19.10 3.71 5.83
CA TRP A 14 19.18 3.21 7.20
C TRP A 14 17.78 3.12 7.79
N MET A 15 17.54 2.06 8.53
CA MET A 15 16.26 1.83 9.21
C MET A 15 16.53 1.21 10.58
N ASP A 16 15.82 1.64 11.60
CA ASP A 16 15.75 0.99 12.91
C ASP A 16 14.67 -0.11 12.88
N PRO A 17 15.04 -1.40 12.81
CA PRO A 17 14.05 -2.47 12.70
C PRO A 17 13.14 -2.58 13.94
N MET A 18 13.69 -2.35 15.15
CA MET A 18 12.92 -2.42 16.38
C MET A 18 12.00 -1.23 16.55
N GLY A 19 12.46 -0.04 16.19
CA GLY A 19 11.63 1.17 16.16
C GLY A 19 10.46 1.02 15.20
N ILE A 20 10.68 0.53 13.99
CA ILE A 20 9.62 0.27 13.02
C ILE A 20 8.64 -0.80 13.51
N TYR A 21 9.14 -1.90 14.09
CA TYR A 21 8.27 -2.93 14.66
C TYR A 21 7.39 -2.37 15.78
N THR A 22 7.98 -1.65 16.73
CA THR A 22 7.28 -1.05 17.86
C THR A 22 6.23 -0.06 17.38
N PHE A 23 6.59 0.86 16.50
CA PHE A 23 5.68 1.82 15.88
C PHE A 23 4.51 1.10 15.18
N SER A 24 4.81 0.18 14.27
CA SER A 24 3.79 -0.50 13.47
C SER A 24 2.80 -1.28 14.33
N THR A 25 3.27 -1.88 15.43
CA THR A 25 2.42 -2.73 16.27
C THR A 25 1.78 -2.00 17.45
N SER A 26 2.17 -0.77 17.77
CA SER A 26 1.57 0.02 18.84
C SER A 26 0.71 1.20 18.36
N VAL A 27 1.00 1.75 17.18
CA VAL A 27 0.28 2.92 16.64
C VAL A 27 -0.76 2.53 15.60
N VAL A 28 -0.40 1.62 14.67
CA VAL A 28 -1.28 1.26 13.55
C VAL A 28 -2.56 0.54 14.00
N PRO A 29 -2.53 -0.45 14.92
CA PRO A 29 -3.77 -1.11 15.36
C PRO A 29 -4.78 -0.19 16.04
N PRO A 30 -4.41 0.71 16.97
CA PRO A 30 -5.34 1.70 17.51
C PRO A 30 -5.94 2.59 16.44
N HIS A 31 -5.14 3.10 15.49
CA HIS A 31 -5.62 3.91 14.38
C HIS A 31 -6.68 3.19 13.53
N ILE A 32 -6.44 1.91 13.19
CA ILE A 32 -7.43 1.12 12.44
C ILE A 32 -8.73 0.96 13.24
N LYS A 33 -8.64 0.66 14.54
CA LYS A 33 -9.82 0.51 15.39
C LYS A 33 -10.62 1.81 15.49
N GLU A 34 -9.95 2.93 15.70
CA GLU A 34 -10.56 4.26 15.75
C GLU A 34 -11.27 4.60 14.43
N HIS A 35 -10.64 4.31 13.29
CA HIS A 35 -11.25 4.53 11.99
C HIS A 35 -12.50 3.65 11.80
N LEU A 36 -12.41 2.35 12.12
CA LEU A 36 -13.58 1.46 12.06
C LEU A 36 -14.72 1.96 12.96
N GLN A 37 -14.41 2.36 14.18
CA GLN A 37 -15.40 2.90 15.12
C GLN A 37 -16.06 4.17 14.58
N HIS A 38 -15.29 5.07 13.96
CA HIS A 38 -15.81 6.28 13.33
C HIS A 38 -16.81 5.96 12.20
N GLU A 39 -16.54 4.92 11.44
CA GLU A 39 -17.42 4.45 10.35
C GLU A 39 -18.55 3.52 10.84
N GLY A 40 -18.66 3.27 12.15
CA GLY A 40 -19.67 2.38 12.72
C GLY A 40 -19.47 0.91 12.34
N LEU A 41 -18.24 0.50 12.05
CA LEU A 41 -17.88 -0.84 11.62
C LEU A 41 -17.17 -1.62 12.73
N GLU A 42 -17.53 -2.91 12.85
CA GLU A 42 -16.80 -3.85 13.69
C GLU A 42 -15.66 -4.51 12.91
N PRO A 43 -14.54 -4.89 13.56
CA PRO A 43 -13.44 -5.57 12.89
C PRO A 43 -13.84 -6.82 12.09
N GLN A 44 -14.88 -7.54 12.56
CA GLN A 44 -15.40 -8.74 11.92
C GLN A 44 -16.20 -8.45 10.64
N SER A 45 -16.68 -7.22 10.45
CA SER A 45 -17.39 -6.78 9.25
C SER A 45 -16.47 -6.33 8.12
N VAL A 46 -15.16 -6.26 8.36
CA VAL A 46 -14.17 -5.91 7.33
C VAL A 46 -14.01 -7.07 6.37
N ASP A 47 -14.38 -6.85 5.12
CA ASP A 47 -14.29 -7.86 4.06
C ASP A 47 -12.83 -8.14 3.67
N ARG A 48 -12.03 -7.10 3.54
CA ARG A 48 -10.59 -7.17 3.26
C ARG A 48 -9.84 -6.01 3.91
N LEU A 49 -8.70 -6.33 4.52
CA LEU A 49 -7.73 -5.35 4.99
C LEU A 49 -6.43 -5.48 4.19
N PHE A 50 -6.21 -4.56 3.27
CA PHE A 50 -4.96 -4.46 2.51
C PHE A 50 -3.97 -3.59 3.28
N LEU A 51 -3.06 -4.24 4.01
CA LEU A 51 -2.01 -3.59 4.78
C LEU A 51 -0.74 -3.39 3.95
N HIS A 52 0.01 -2.34 4.28
CA HIS A 52 1.39 -2.21 3.84
C HIS A 52 2.19 -3.49 4.15
N GLN A 53 2.86 -4.03 3.16
CA GLN A 53 3.58 -5.29 3.23
C GLN A 53 5.02 -5.09 3.76
N ALA A 54 5.16 -4.65 5.02
CA ALA A 54 6.45 -4.45 5.66
C ALA A 54 7.22 -5.77 5.83
N ASN A 55 6.62 -6.70 6.56
CA ASN A 55 6.98 -8.11 6.68
C ASN A 55 5.81 -8.88 7.30
N LYS A 56 5.87 -10.21 7.23
CA LYS A 56 4.78 -11.08 7.68
C LYS A 56 4.48 -10.96 9.18
N ILE A 57 5.51 -10.81 10.01
CA ILE A 57 5.34 -10.70 11.48
C ILE A 57 4.56 -9.44 11.85
N ILE A 58 4.88 -8.31 11.22
CA ILE A 58 4.18 -7.04 11.44
C ILE A 58 2.73 -7.14 10.95
N VAL A 59 2.49 -7.66 9.76
CA VAL A 59 1.13 -7.80 9.20
C VAL A 59 0.28 -8.71 10.09
N ASP A 60 0.77 -9.89 10.46
CA ASP A 60 0.05 -10.83 11.34
C ASP A 60 -0.20 -10.22 12.73
N SER A 61 0.75 -9.46 13.28
CA SER A 61 0.60 -8.79 14.58
C SER A 61 -0.47 -7.70 14.56
N ILE A 62 -0.51 -6.88 13.51
CA ILE A 62 -1.52 -5.83 13.34
C ILE A 62 -2.90 -6.48 13.21
N ALA A 63 -3.08 -7.45 12.30
CA ALA A 63 -4.33 -8.15 12.09
C ALA A 63 -4.89 -8.75 13.39
N LYS A 64 -4.03 -9.44 14.16
CA LYS A 64 -4.40 -10.01 15.46
C LYS A 64 -4.82 -8.96 16.48
N LYS A 65 -4.08 -7.84 16.58
CA LYS A 65 -4.38 -6.76 17.53
C LYS A 65 -5.66 -5.99 17.19
N VAL A 66 -5.95 -5.86 15.89
CA VAL A 66 -7.21 -5.24 15.44
C VAL A 66 -8.40 -6.18 15.69
N GLY A 67 -8.21 -7.48 15.54
CA GLY A 67 -9.27 -8.50 15.63
C GLY A 67 -9.90 -8.83 14.27
N ILE A 68 -9.23 -8.52 13.16
CA ILE A 68 -9.67 -8.90 11.83
C ILE A 68 -9.25 -10.35 11.56
N ARG A 69 -10.14 -11.13 10.95
CA ARG A 69 -9.86 -12.52 10.59
C ARG A 69 -8.71 -12.61 9.60
N LYS A 70 -7.81 -13.58 9.81
CA LYS A 70 -6.59 -13.73 9.01
C LYS A 70 -6.86 -13.91 7.52
N GLU A 71 -7.92 -14.63 7.17
CA GLU A 71 -8.35 -14.83 5.77
C GLU A 71 -8.79 -13.54 5.06
N ASN A 72 -9.10 -12.50 5.84
CA ASN A 72 -9.44 -11.17 5.33
C ASN A 72 -8.24 -10.24 5.22
N VAL A 73 -7.03 -10.71 5.52
CA VAL A 73 -5.78 -9.93 5.44
C VAL A 73 -4.83 -10.56 4.41
N PRO A 74 -4.96 -10.19 3.13
CA PRO A 74 -4.12 -10.70 2.06
C PRO A 74 -2.64 -10.41 2.28
N THR A 75 -1.76 -11.33 1.86
CA THR A 75 -0.31 -11.20 1.95
C THR A 75 0.44 -11.74 0.71
N GLU A 76 -0.26 -12.01 -0.37
CA GLU A 76 0.29 -12.68 -1.56
C GLU A 76 1.46 -11.91 -2.16
N SER A 77 1.35 -10.58 -2.24
CA SER A 77 2.42 -9.75 -2.83
C SER A 77 3.71 -9.76 -2.02
N LEU A 78 3.63 -10.05 -0.71
CA LEU A 78 4.82 -10.11 0.15
C LEU A 78 5.75 -11.26 -0.23
N SER A 79 5.20 -12.43 -0.54
CA SER A 79 5.98 -13.59 -0.97
C SER A 79 6.48 -13.46 -2.41
N LEU A 80 5.75 -12.74 -3.28
CA LEU A 80 6.10 -12.56 -4.68
C LEU A 80 7.11 -11.43 -4.91
N TYR A 81 6.94 -10.31 -4.20
CA TYR A 81 7.64 -9.06 -4.50
C TYR A 81 8.33 -8.43 -3.29
N GLY A 82 8.10 -8.95 -2.08
CA GLY A 82 8.63 -8.37 -0.84
C GLY A 82 7.97 -7.04 -0.47
N ASN A 83 8.74 -6.19 0.24
CA ASN A 83 8.30 -4.85 0.62
C ASN A 83 8.53 -3.86 -0.51
N LEU A 84 7.47 -3.42 -1.17
CA LEU A 84 7.50 -2.49 -2.30
C LEU A 84 7.35 -1.01 -1.89
N GLY A 85 7.55 -0.67 -0.61
CA GLY A 85 7.39 0.70 -0.14
C GLY A 85 5.98 1.23 -0.43
N VAL A 86 5.87 2.39 -1.05
CA VAL A 86 4.59 3.05 -1.37
C VAL A 86 3.71 2.23 -2.32
N ALA A 87 4.28 1.33 -3.11
CA ALA A 87 3.55 0.47 -4.03
C ALA A 87 2.97 -0.78 -3.36
N SER A 88 3.29 -1.06 -2.08
CA SER A 88 2.89 -2.30 -1.40
C SER A 88 1.38 -2.52 -1.41
N VAL A 89 0.58 -1.51 -1.07
CA VAL A 89 -0.89 -1.64 -0.99
C VAL A 89 -1.51 -1.78 -2.38
N PRO A 90 -1.26 -0.90 -3.36
CA PRO A 90 -1.87 -1.04 -4.68
C PRO A 90 -1.45 -2.35 -5.39
N VAL A 91 -0.19 -2.76 -5.28
CA VAL A 91 0.25 -4.04 -5.87
C VAL A 91 -0.40 -5.23 -5.17
N LEU A 92 -0.60 -5.18 -3.85
CA LEU A 92 -1.31 -6.23 -3.12
C LEU A 92 -2.77 -6.36 -3.59
N VAL A 93 -3.48 -5.25 -3.79
CA VAL A 93 -4.84 -5.26 -4.35
C VAL A 93 -4.84 -5.92 -5.73
N CYS A 94 -3.93 -5.51 -6.62
CA CYS A 94 -3.80 -6.10 -7.94
C CYS A 94 -3.46 -7.61 -7.88
N ALA A 95 -2.52 -8.02 -7.04
CA ALA A 95 -2.13 -9.42 -6.89
C ALA A 95 -3.25 -10.28 -6.32
N HIS A 96 -4.02 -9.77 -5.34
CA HIS A 96 -5.14 -10.48 -4.74
C HIS A 96 -6.26 -10.79 -5.74
N TYR A 97 -6.49 -9.87 -6.66
CA TYR A 97 -7.52 -10.02 -7.70
C TYR A 97 -6.96 -10.46 -9.07
N ALA A 98 -5.67 -10.85 -9.15
CA ALA A 98 -5.01 -11.18 -10.41
C ALA A 98 -5.76 -12.22 -11.28
N ASN A 99 -6.34 -13.25 -10.64
CA ASN A 99 -7.11 -14.29 -11.32
C ASN A 99 -8.52 -13.82 -11.76
N LYS A 100 -8.93 -12.63 -11.37
CA LYS A 100 -10.21 -11.99 -11.71
C LYS A 100 -10.00 -10.75 -12.56
N ALA A 101 -8.81 -10.63 -13.16
CA ALA A 101 -8.44 -9.49 -14.00
C ALA A 101 -9.46 -9.28 -15.11
N SER A 102 -9.81 -8.01 -15.32
CA SER A 102 -10.80 -7.55 -16.31
C SER A 102 -12.26 -7.88 -15.96
N ALA A 103 -12.53 -8.48 -14.81
CA ALA A 103 -13.89 -8.62 -14.29
C ALA A 103 -14.09 -7.72 -13.06
N PRO A 104 -15.28 -7.16 -12.86
CA PRO A 104 -15.60 -6.43 -11.63
C PRO A 104 -15.41 -7.33 -10.40
N VAL A 105 -14.89 -6.75 -9.31
CA VAL A 105 -14.83 -7.43 -8.02
C VAL A 105 -16.27 -7.85 -7.64
N ALA A 106 -16.45 -9.09 -7.22
CA ALA A 106 -17.76 -9.62 -6.85
C ALA A 106 -18.34 -8.84 -5.65
N HIS A 107 -19.65 -8.94 -5.46
CA HIS A 107 -20.32 -8.38 -4.29
C HIS A 107 -19.73 -8.94 -2.98
N GLY A 108 -19.81 -8.17 -1.89
CA GLY A 108 -19.29 -8.53 -0.57
C GLY A 108 -17.89 -7.94 -0.29
N HIS A 109 -17.53 -6.88 -0.97
CA HIS A 109 -16.29 -6.12 -0.73
C HIS A 109 -16.60 -4.62 -0.46
N ALA A 110 -17.76 -4.36 0.16
CA ALA A 110 -18.19 -3.01 0.51
C ALA A 110 -17.30 -2.39 1.60
N ASN A 111 -16.85 -3.20 2.56
CA ASN A 111 -16.02 -2.77 3.68
C ASN A 111 -14.55 -3.17 3.46
N THR A 112 -13.98 -2.69 2.36
CA THR A 112 -12.55 -2.91 2.09
C THR A 112 -11.74 -1.77 2.68
N MET A 113 -10.82 -2.09 3.59
CA MET A 113 -9.90 -1.13 4.18
C MET A 113 -8.51 -1.24 3.55
N LEU A 114 -7.95 -0.11 3.16
CA LEU A 114 -6.55 0.06 2.79
C LEU A 114 -5.84 0.75 3.94
N CYS A 115 -4.68 0.25 4.36
CA CYS A 115 -3.88 0.91 5.40
C CYS A 115 -2.40 0.85 5.06
N SER A 116 -1.77 2.00 5.05
CA SER A 116 -0.33 2.14 4.82
C SER A 116 0.34 2.86 5.98
N PHE A 117 1.61 2.55 6.19
CA PHE A 117 2.45 3.18 7.22
C PHE A 117 3.92 3.08 6.82
N GLY A 118 4.76 3.96 7.34
CA GLY A 118 6.18 3.93 7.00
C GLY A 118 6.96 5.14 7.45
N ALA A 119 7.96 5.46 6.61
CA ALA A 119 8.87 6.57 6.87
C ALA A 119 8.11 7.89 7.08
N GLY A 120 8.64 8.66 8.06
CA GLY A 120 8.03 9.92 8.45
C GLY A 120 8.17 10.17 9.95
N LEU A 121 7.65 9.38 10.91
CA LEU A 121 6.71 8.26 10.72
C LEU A 121 5.35 8.77 10.26
N SER A 122 4.76 8.07 9.29
CA SER A 122 3.45 8.41 8.76
C SER A 122 2.58 7.16 8.61
N TRP A 123 1.28 7.32 8.78
CA TRP A 123 0.30 6.24 8.59
C TRP A 123 -1.04 6.82 8.20
N GLY A 124 -1.85 6.00 7.58
CA GLY A 124 -3.20 6.37 7.20
C GLY A 124 -3.99 5.19 6.69
N SER A 125 -5.29 5.32 6.69
CA SER A 125 -6.21 4.31 6.17
C SER A 125 -7.37 4.93 5.42
N ALA A 126 -7.97 4.14 4.53
CA ALA A 126 -9.18 4.49 3.81
C ALA A 126 -10.09 3.26 3.74
N ILE A 127 -11.40 3.47 3.84
CA ILE A 127 -12.41 2.43 3.58
C ILE A 127 -13.05 2.74 2.25
N LEU A 128 -13.04 1.77 1.34
CA LEU A 128 -13.50 1.91 -0.03
C LEU A 128 -14.38 0.71 -0.40
N PRO A 129 -15.55 0.94 -1.01
CA PRO A 129 -16.29 -0.14 -1.64
C PRO A 129 -15.57 -0.55 -2.93
N LEU A 130 -15.11 -1.79 -3.00
CA LEU A 130 -14.52 -2.33 -4.22
C LEU A 130 -15.54 -3.09 -5.10
N ASP A 131 -16.77 -3.17 -4.67
CA ASP A 131 -17.86 -3.76 -5.45
C ASP A 131 -17.95 -3.11 -6.83
N LYS A 132 -17.95 -3.93 -7.87
CA LYS A 132 -17.99 -3.48 -9.27
C LYS A 132 -16.71 -2.76 -9.76
N THR A 133 -15.69 -2.65 -8.94
CA THR A 133 -14.39 -2.11 -9.36
C THR A 133 -13.67 -3.12 -10.23
N VAL A 134 -13.12 -2.66 -11.35
CA VAL A 134 -12.23 -3.48 -12.19
C VAL A 134 -10.79 -3.27 -11.70
N VAL A 135 -10.16 -4.36 -11.27
CA VAL A 135 -8.77 -4.36 -10.85
C VAL A 135 -7.91 -4.96 -11.96
N LEU A 136 -6.91 -4.20 -12.41
CA LEU A 136 -5.99 -4.66 -13.45
C LEU A 136 -4.95 -5.62 -12.85
N PRO A 137 -4.48 -6.61 -13.64
CA PRO A 137 -3.46 -7.55 -13.18
C PRO A 137 -2.11 -6.84 -13.03
N VAL A 138 -1.26 -7.42 -12.19
CA VAL A 138 0.17 -7.13 -12.23
C VAL A 138 0.73 -7.79 -13.49
N CYS A 139 1.43 -7.03 -14.30
CA CYS A 139 2.04 -7.53 -15.54
C CYS A 139 3.53 -7.17 -15.58
N ASP A 140 4.29 -7.94 -16.36
CA ASP A 140 5.70 -7.69 -16.56
C ASP A 140 5.92 -6.36 -17.29
N TYR A 141 6.91 -5.60 -16.83
CA TYR A 141 7.35 -4.42 -17.52
C TYR A 141 8.20 -4.82 -18.73
N ILE A 142 7.65 -4.61 -19.91
CA ILE A 142 8.41 -4.74 -21.16
C ILE A 142 9.09 -3.41 -21.41
N LYS A 143 10.42 -3.39 -21.30
CA LYS A 143 11.21 -2.21 -21.63
C LYS A 143 11.16 -2.01 -23.15
N GLU A 144 10.31 -1.09 -23.59
CA GLU A 144 10.35 -0.64 -24.98
C GLU A 144 11.71 0.01 -25.29
N GLU A 145 12.30 -0.27 -26.45
CA GLU A 145 13.61 0.26 -26.83
C GLU A 145 13.64 1.79 -26.94
N LYS A 146 12.49 2.45 -27.01
CA LYS A 146 12.32 3.90 -27.06
C LYS A 146 11.44 4.40 -25.91
N THR A 147 11.94 4.38 -24.71
CA THR A 147 11.32 5.17 -23.64
C THR A 147 11.65 6.64 -23.86
N ALA A 148 10.62 7.49 -23.84
CA ALA A 148 10.81 8.94 -23.88
C ALA A 148 11.82 9.39 -22.82
N SER A 149 12.76 10.23 -23.20
CA SER A 149 13.76 10.80 -22.30
C SER A 149 13.10 11.55 -21.15
N ARG A 150 13.83 11.79 -20.07
CA ARG A 150 13.32 12.57 -18.92
C ARG A 150 12.80 13.95 -19.37
N SER A 151 13.51 14.62 -20.28
CA SER A 151 13.13 15.93 -20.83
C SER A 151 11.83 15.87 -21.63
N GLU A 152 11.65 14.86 -22.46
CA GLU A 152 10.40 14.66 -23.22
C GLU A 152 9.21 14.38 -22.30
N ARG A 153 9.40 13.58 -21.26
CA ARG A 153 8.35 13.33 -20.27
C ARG A 153 7.98 14.58 -19.49
N ILE A 154 8.96 15.39 -19.08
CA ILE A 154 8.72 16.67 -18.41
C ILE A 154 7.97 17.62 -19.36
N ALA A 155 8.39 17.75 -20.61
CA ALA A 155 7.73 18.59 -21.61
C ALA A 155 6.26 18.15 -21.87
N TYR A 156 6.02 16.84 -21.96
CA TYR A 156 4.67 16.28 -22.09
C TYR A 156 3.77 16.69 -20.92
N TRP A 157 4.24 16.54 -19.69
CA TRP A 157 3.45 16.87 -18.51
C TRP A 157 3.24 18.38 -18.35
N HIS A 158 4.25 19.20 -18.62
CA HIS A 158 4.09 20.66 -18.69
C HIS A 158 3.04 21.07 -19.71
N LYS A 159 3.07 20.53 -20.90
CA LYS A 159 2.05 20.82 -21.94
C LYS A 159 0.65 20.40 -21.51
N LYS A 160 0.53 19.24 -20.84
CA LYS A 160 -0.76 18.68 -20.41
C LYS A 160 -1.41 19.50 -19.30
N PHE A 161 -0.62 20.04 -18.38
CA PHE A 161 -1.12 20.77 -17.21
C PHE A 161 -0.99 22.30 -17.30
N SER A 162 -0.30 22.84 -18.29
CA SER A 162 -0.17 24.30 -18.48
C SER A 162 -1.50 25.03 -18.82
N GLY A 163 -2.58 24.29 -19.05
CA GLY A 163 -3.93 24.83 -19.22
C GLY A 163 -4.82 24.83 -17.98
N HIS A 164 -4.32 24.35 -16.84
CA HIS A 164 -5.06 24.28 -15.58
C HIS A 164 -4.49 25.29 -14.58
N THR A 165 -4.83 26.56 -14.73
CA THR A 165 -4.79 27.52 -13.61
C THR A 165 -5.94 27.20 -12.68
N PRO A 166 -5.70 26.91 -11.39
CA PRO A 166 -6.78 26.80 -10.41
C PRO A 166 -7.53 28.14 -10.37
N LYS A 167 -8.85 28.09 -10.54
CA LYS A 167 -9.71 29.24 -10.25
C LYS A 167 -9.82 29.41 -8.75
#